data_8fb03dc58e1ff10aad11599e860fcf62
#
_entry.id   8fb03dc58e1ff10aad11599e860fcf62
#
_cell.length_a   1.000
_cell.length_b   1.000
_cell.length_c   1.000
_cell.angle_alpha   90.00
_cell.angle_beta   90.00
_cell.angle_gamma   90.00
#
_symmetry.space_group_name_H-M   'P 1'
#
loop_
_entity.id
_entity.type
_entity.pdbx_description
1 polymer ?
#
loop_
_entity_poly.entity_id
_entity_poly.type
_entity_poly.pdbx_seq_one_letter_code
_entity_poly.pdbx_strand_id
1 'polypeptide(L)'
;MLAVKNCLYKIRKLSYTRKEKEEDMKAILKKLEYILLTLFVLFLSQIPFIFIRQMTASEKSFSAGQTIFVLVVYLLIIFFVLRMAKQEELLSLDFSFFKWSSFGWLAVSNVVMIGVNMLGAIIMLLEGQAISTANQDALNALFQHVPKILLVVGAVIQAPILEEVVFRGLIPQKIFTKHYVWGLVVGVILFGLFHGPTNIGSFVIYAGMGAVLAAVAYIFKRLEMSILAHMLRNGVAVLIMILTG
;
A
#
# COMPACT_ATOMS: atom_id res chain seq x y z
N MET A 1 13.48 -61.04 12.54
CA MET A 1 13.72 -59.78 13.27
C MET A 1 14.11 -58.62 12.35
N LEU A 2 15.00 -58.80 11.36
CA LEU A 2 15.43 -57.73 10.41
C LEU A 2 14.28 -57.23 9.49
N ALA A 3 13.42 -58.14 8.98
CA ALA A 3 12.31 -57.79 8.09
C ALA A 3 11.27 -56.87 8.77
N VAL A 4 10.97 -57.10 10.06
CA VAL A 4 10.04 -56.26 10.85
C VAL A 4 10.64 -54.86 11.09
N LYS A 5 11.96 -54.75 11.36
CA LYS A 5 12.64 -53.46 11.51
C LYS A 5 12.61 -52.64 10.19
N ASN A 6 12.84 -53.31 9.05
CA ASN A 6 12.78 -52.68 7.73
C ASN A 6 11.36 -52.23 7.36
N CYS A 7 10.33 -53.00 7.72
CA CYS A 7 8.94 -52.65 7.51
C CYS A 7 8.55 -51.43 8.35
N LEU A 8 8.89 -51.42 9.64
CA LEU A 8 8.65 -50.28 10.55
C LEU A 8 9.40 -49.01 10.12
N TYR A 9 10.63 -49.12 9.64
CA TYR A 9 11.40 -48.00 9.08
C TYR A 9 10.70 -47.41 7.83
N LYS A 10 10.23 -48.26 6.91
CA LYS A 10 9.51 -47.84 5.69
C LYS A 10 8.21 -47.15 6.02
N ILE A 11 7.41 -47.65 6.98
CA ILE A 11 6.16 -47.04 7.44
C ILE A 11 6.44 -45.67 8.08
N ARG A 12 7.48 -45.57 8.92
CA ARG A 12 7.87 -44.31 9.56
C ARG A 12 8.35 -43.25 8.55
N LYS A 13 9.08 -43.67 7.51
CA LYS A 13 9.51 -42.79 6.41
C LYS A 13 8.33 -42.33 5.57
N LEU A 14 7.36 -43.19 5.28
CA LEU A 14 6.15 -42.85 4.54
C LEU A 14 5.24 -41.89 5.32
N SER A 15 5.10 -42.10 6.64
CA SER A 15 4.31 -41.20 7.49
C SER A 15 4.97 -39.82 7.64
N TYR A 16 6.31 -39.74 7.69
CA TYR A 16 7.07 -38.49 7.74
C TYR A 16 6.89 -37.70 6.45
N THR A 17 7.06 -38.32 5.28
CA THR A 17 6.87 -37.67 3.97
C THR A 17 5.44 -37.23 3.73
N ARG A 18 4.44 -37.93 4.27
CA ARG A 18 3.04 -37.53 4.18
C ARG A 18 2.76 -36.27 5.03
N LYS A 19 3.28 -36.22 6.27
CA LYS A 19 3.17 -35.06 7.14
C LYS A 19 3.83 -33.82 6.53
N GLU A 20 5.01 -33.97 5.99
CA GLU A 20 5.77 -32.89 5.35
C GLU A 20 4.99 -32.30 4.15
N LYS A 21 4.41 -33.19 3.30
CA LYS A 21 3.53 -32.74 2.20
C LYS A 21 2.27 -32.02 2.67
N GLU A 22 1.66 -32.45 3.78
CA GLU A 22 0.48 -31.79 4.35
C GLU A 22 0.85 -30.40 4.91
N GLU A 23 2.01 -30.23 5.53
CA GLU A 23 2.50 -28.94 6.02
C GLU A 23 2.85 -27.98 4.87
N ASP A 24 3.51 -28.47 3.82
CA ASP A 24 3.80 -27.69 2.62
C ASP A 24 2.50 -27.21 1.93
N MET A 25 1.51 -28.11 1.83
CA MET A 25 0.21 -27.75 1.26
C MET A 25 -0.50 -26.66 2.08
N LYS A 26 -0.49 -26.77 3.41
CA LYS A 26 -1.07 -25.75 4.29
C LYS A 26 -0.34 -24.41 4.13
N ALA A 27 0.98 -24.42 4.01
CA ALA A 27 1.78 -23.22 3.80
C ALA A 27 1.46 -22.55 2.45
N ILE A 28 1.28 -23.34 1.39
CA ILE A 28 0.87 -22.84 0.06
C ILE A 28 -0.54 -22.22 0.12
N LEU A 29 -1.50 -22.92 0.72
CA LEU A 29 -2.88 -22.43 0.86
C LEU A 29 -2.92 -21.13 1.67
N LYS A 30 -2.12 -21.02 2.74
CA LYS A 30 -2.03 -19.80 3.54
C LYS A 30 -1.44 -18.62 2.74
N LYS A 31 -0.44 -18.86 1.90
CA LYS A 31 0.08 -17.83 1.00
C LYS A 31 -0.93 -17.39 -0.03
N LEU A 32 -1.70 -18.32 -0.60
CA LEU A 32 -2.77 -18.01 -1.53
C LEU A 32 -3.86 -17.14 -0.87
N GLU A 33 -4.24 -17.46 0.37
CA GLU A 33 -5.16 -16.65 1.18
C GLU A 33 -4.65 -15.19 1.31
N TYR A 34 -3.36 -15.00 1.62
CA TYR A 34 -2.79 -13.65 1.72
C TYR A 34 -2.67 -12.93 0.37
N ILE A 35 -2.45 -13.64 -0.73
CA ILE A 35 -2.50 -13.06 -2.07
C ILE A 35 -3.91 -12.58 -2.37
N LEU A 36 -4.94 -13.40 -2.11
CA LEU A 36 -6.35 -13.01 -2.30
C LEU A 36 -6.74 -11.84 -1.41
N LEU A 37 -6.30 -11.83 -0.15
CA LEU A 37 -6.52 -10.73 0.78
C LEU A 37 -5.86 -9.42 0.28
N THR A 38 -4.65 -9.51 -0.25
CA THR A 38 -3.92 -8.38 -0.87
C THR A 38 -4.72 -7.80 -2.04
N LEU A 39 -5.18 -8.65 -2.95
CA LEU A 39 -6.02 -8.23 -4.10
C LEU A 39 -7.35 -7.63 -3.64
N PHE A 40 -7.95 -8.20 -2.59
CA PHE A 40 -9.19 -7.67 -2.02
C PHE A 40 -9.00 -6.28 -1.41
N VAL A 41 -7.93 -6.04 -0.66
CA VAL A 41 -7.63 -4.70 -0.10
C VAL A 41 -7.37 -3.68 -1.23
N LEU A 42 -6.63 -4.08 -2.28
CA LEU A 42 -6.44 -3.24 -3.47
C LEU A 42 -7.78 -2.94 -4.18
N PHE A 43 -8.67 -3.91 -4.28
CA PHE A 43 -10.01 -3.69 -4.83
C PHE A 43 -10.82 -2.71 -3.96
N LEU A 44 -10.79 -2.86 -2.63
CA LEU A 44 -11.46 -1.92 -1.72
C LEU A 44 -10.95 -0.48 -1.89
N SER A 45 -9.68 -0.28 -2.22
CA SER A 45 -9.13 1.06 -2.45
C SER A 45 -9.78 1.79 -3.64
N GLN A 46 -10.29 1.04 -4.62
CA GLN A 46 -10.90 1.59 -5.83
C GLN A 46 -12.39 1.94 -5.67
N ILE A 47 -13.08 1.34 -4.69
CA ILE A 47 -14.54 1.50 -4.54
C ILE A 47 -14.98 2.98 -4.44
N PRO A 48 -14.39 3.83 -3.59
CA PRO A 48 -14.79 5.23 -3.50
C PRO A 48 -14.57 6.00 -4.81
N PHE A 49 -13.47 5.71 -5.53
CA PHE A 49 -13.18 6.31 -6.84
C PHE A 49 -14.23 5.94 -7.88
N ILE A 50 -14.74 4.71 -7.88
CA ILE A 50 -15.81 4.28 -8.78
C ILE A 50 -17.08 5.09 -8.51
N PHE A 51 -17.49 5.25 -7.24
CA PHE A 51 -18.64 6.07 -6.87
C PHE A 51 -18.46 7.53 -7.25
N ILE A 52 -17.31 8.13 -6.93
CA ILE A 52 -17.01 9.51 -7.27
C ILE A 52 -17.09 9.69 -8.79
N ARG A 53 -16.46 8.82 -9.58
CA ARG A 53 -16.46 8.90 -11.04
C ARG A 53 -17.86 8.75 -11.64
N GLN A 54 -18.70 7.87 -11.10
CA GLN A 54 -20.08 7.73 -11.55
C GLN A 54 -20.92 8.99 -11.23
N MET A 55 -20.70 9.58 -10.05
CA MET A 55 -21.42 10.79 -9.63
C MET A 55 -20.98 12.03 -10.43
N THR A 56 -19.69 12.14 -10.81
CA THR A 56 -19.18 13.24 -11.63
C THR A 56 -19.54 13.13 -13.11
N ALA A 57 -19.78 11.92 -13.63
CA ALA A 57 -20.14 11.68 -15.03
C ALA A 57 -21.46 12.35 -15.43
N SER A 58 -22.30 12.75 -14.49
CA SER A 58 -23.58 13.42 -14.73
C SER A 58 -23.49 14.95 -14.80
N GLU A 59 -22.31 15.54 -14.80
CA GLU A 59 -22.04 17.00 -14.79
C GLU A 59 -22.75 17.79 -13.68
N LYS A 60 -23.31 17.12 -12.68
CA LYS A 60 -23.97 17.74 -11.55
C LYS A 60 -22.98 17.98 -10.41
N SER A 61 -23.11 19.12 -9.75
CA SER A 61 -22.35 19.37 -8.52
C SER A 61 -22.65 18.29 -7.45
N PHE A 62 -21.64 17.88 -6.69
CA PHE A 62 -21.78 16.94 -5.59
C PHE A 62 -22.77 17.47 -4.55
N SER A 63 -23.82 16.72 -4.28
CA SER A 63 -24.76 17.03 -3.20
C SER A 63 -24.16 16.70 -1.82
N ALA A 64 -24.68 17.32 -0.77
CA ALA A 64 -24.28 16.97 0.60
C ALA A 64 -24.53 15.50 0.92
N GLY A 65 -25.63 14.92 0.43
CA GLY A 65 -25.93 13.49 0.64
C GLY A 65 -24.92 12.56 -0.03
N GLN A 66 -24.50 12.86 -1.27
CA GLN A 66 -23.45 12.11 -1.98
C GLN A 66 -22.10 12.22 -1.25
N THR A 67 -21.76 13.42 -0.78
CA THR A 67 -20.53 13.64 0.00
C THR A 67 -20.53 12.81 1.28
N ILE A 68 -21.60 12.81 2.05
CA ILE A 68 -21.74 12.00 3.27
C ILE A 68 -21.67 10.52 2.95
N PHE A 69 -22.34 10.06 1.90
CA PHE A 69 -22.30 8.66 1.48
C PHE A 69 -20.87 8.20 1.19
N VAL A 70 -20.10 8.96 0.39
CA VAL A 70 -18.73 8.60 0.06
C VAL A 70 -17.83 8.67 1.30
N LEU A 71 -18.00 9.64 2.20
CA LEU A 71 -17.28 9.70 3.48
C LEU A 71 -17.54 8.46 4.33
N VAL A 72 -18.79 8.02 4.42
CA VAL A 72 -19.14 6.80 5.15
C VAL A 72 -18.46 5.58 4.54
N VAL A 73 -18.45 5.46 3.21
CA VAL A 73 -17.76 4.36 2.51
C VAL A 73 -16.25 4.39 2.82
N TYR A 74 -15.59 5.56 2.78
CA TYR A 74 -14.19 5.69 3.18
C TYR A 74 -13.96 5.20 4.61
N LEU A 75 -14.76 5.67 5.57
CA LEU A 75 -14.61 5.32 6.98
C LEU A 75 -14.82 3.84 7.24
N LEU A 76 -15.80 3.20 6.59
CA LEU A 76 -16.04 1.77 6.71
C LEU A 76 -14.87 0.94 6.16
N ILE A 77 -14.32 1.32 5.01
CA ILE A 77 -13.15 0.65 4.42
C ILE A 77 -11.92 0.81 5.33
N ILE A 78 -11.64 2.02 5.79
CA ILE A 78 -10.53 2.30 6.73
C ILE A 78 -10.68 1.45 7.99
N PHE A 79 -11.87 1.46 8.61
CA PHE A 79 -12.14 0.68 9.82
C PHE A 79 -11.92 -0.82 9.59
N PHE A 80 -12.46 -1.37 8.50
CA PHE A 80 -12.29 -2.77 8.14
C PHE A 80 -10.80 -3.13 7.96
N VAL A 81 -10.06 -2.33 7.18
CA VAL A 81 -8.64 -2.62 6.89
C VAL A 81 -7.76 -2.46 8.13
N LEU A 82 -7.99 -1.45 8.97
CA LEU A 82 -7.25 -1.30 10.23
C LEU A 82 -7.53 -2.45 11.20
N ARG A 83 -8.81 -2.89 11.31
CA ARG A 83 -9.16 -4.03 12.14
C ARG A 83 -8.52 -5.33 11.63
N MET A 84 -8.58 -5.56 10.33
CA MET A 84 -7.92 -6.70 9.66
C MET A 84 -6.41 -6.66 9.89
N ALA A 85 -5.76 -5.52 9.64
CA ALA A 85 -4.32 -5.37 9.82
C ALA A 85 -3.89 -5.58 11.27
N LYS A 86 -4.71 -5.18 12.26
CA LYS A 86 -4.47 -5.48 13.66
C LYS A 86 -4.62 -6.98 13.97
N GLN A 87 -5.63 -7.65 13.44
CA GLN A 87 -5.84 -9.09 13.61
C GLN A 87 -4.70 -9.92 12.99
N GLU A 88 -4.16 -9.43 11.88
CA GLU A 88 -2.99 -10.02 11.22
C GLU A 88 -1.66 -9.57 11.83
N GLU A 89 -1.66 -8.87 12.96
CA GLU A 89 -0.45 -8.39 13.65
C GLU A 89 0.48 -7.52 12.78
N LEU A 90 -0.09 -6.83 11.78
CA LEU A 90 0.64 -5.88 10.93
C LEU A 90 0.75 -4.50 11.60
N LEU A 91 -0.24 -4.15 12.45
CA LEU A 91 -0.36 -2.89 13.18
C LEU A 91 -0.57 -3.16 14.66
N SER A 92 0.07 -2.37 15.51
CA SER A 92 -0.17 -2.42 16.96
C SER A 92 -1.26 -1.44 17.39
N LEU A 93 -1.47 -0.36 16.62
CA LEU A 93 -2.39 0.74 16.94
C LEU A 93 -2.11 1.38 18.30
N ASP A 94 -0.85 1.38 18.73
CA ASP A 94 -0.36 2.13 19.88
C ASP A 94 0.59 3.25 19.43
N PHE A 95 0.78 4.28 20.24
CA PHE A 95 1.65 5.41 19.93
C PHE A 95 3.07 5.28 20.53
N SER A 96 3.47 4.11 21.03
CA SER A 96 4.77 3.89 21.67
C SER A 96 5.97 4.16 20.76
N PHE A 97 5.76 4.07 19.42
CA PHE A 97 6.75 4.38 18.40
C PHE A 97 6.97 5.89 18.22
N PHE A 98 6.03 6.73 18.67
CA PHE A 98 6.01 8.17 18.41
C PHE A 98 6.88 8.91 19.43
N LYS A 99 8.14 9.09 19.08
CA LYS A 99 9.15 9.82 19.87
C LYS A 99 9.51 11.12 19.17
N TRP A 100 10.16 12.05 19.82
CA TRP A 100 10.67 13.28 19.20
C TRP A 100 11.53 13.02 17.96
N SER A 101 12.36 11.96 18.00
CA SER A 101 13.14 11.53 16.81
C SER A 101 12.27 11.09 15.64
N SER A 102 11.05 10.63 15.86
CA SER A 102 10.13 10.22 14.78
C SER A 102 9.76 11.39 13.88
N PHE A 103 9.60 12.60 14.44
CA PHE A 103 9.35 13.80 13.64
C PHE A 103 10.53 14.11 12.69
N GLY A 104 11.76 13.97 13.17
CA GLY A 104 12.95 14.14 12.33
C GLY A 104 12.97 13.15 11.17
N TRP A 105 12.65 11.88 11.42
CA TRP A 105 12.59 10.85 10.37
C TRP A 105 11.44 11.09 9.38
N LEU A 106 10.27 11.55 9.83
CA LEU A 106 9.17 11.93 8.95
C LEU A 106 9.56 13.10 8.04
N ALA A 107 10.25 14.11 8.57
CA ALA A 107 10.75 15.24 7.79
C ALA A 107 11.80 14.78 6.76
N VAL A 108 12.80 13.99 7.18
CA VAL A 108 13.85 13.47 6.31
C VAL A 108 13.25 12.61 5.20
N SER A 109 12.36 11.68 5.53
CA SER A 109 11.70 10.83 4.51
C SER A 109 10.92 11.66 3.50
N ASN A 110 10.20 12.72 3.94
CA ASN A 110 9.49 13.61 3.03
C ASN A 110 10.43 14.37 2.10
N VAL A 111 11.55 14.90 2.62
CA VAL A 111 12.57 15.58 1.80
C VAL A 111 13.17 14.63 0.76
N VAL A 112 13.49 13.38 1.16
CA VAL A 112 14.01 12.37 0.22
C VAL A 112 12.97 12.03 -0.85
N MET A 113 11.69 11.88 -0.49
CA MET A 113 10.61 11.64 -1.46
C MET A 113 10.43 12.82 -2.44
N ILE A 114 10.61 14.07 -1.97
CA ILE A 114 10.62 15.24 -2.86
C ILE A 114 11.80 15.14 -3.84
N GLY A 115 13.01 14.81 -3.37
CA GLY A 115 14.18 14.61 -4.23
C GLY A 115 13.97 13.52 -5.28
N VAL A 116 13.35 12.40 -4.90
CA VAL A 116 12.94 11.32 -5.83
C VAL A 116 11.95 11.82 -6.89
N ASN A 117 10.96 12.62 -6.49
CA ASN A 117 10.01 13.19 -7.44
C ASN A 117 10.70 14.14 -8.43
N MET A 118 11.64 14.96 -7.95
CA MET A 118 12.44 15.82 -8.83
C MET A 118 13.30 15.01 -9.82
N LEU A 119 13.93 13.94 -9.36
CA LEU A 119 14.69 13.03 -10.23
C LEU A 119 13.80 12.42 -11.31
N GLY A 120 12.64 11.89 -10.93
CA GLY A 120 11.70 11.33 -11.90
C GLY A 120 11.17 12.37 -12.88
N ALA A 121 10.89 13.61 -12.42
CA ALA A 121 10.49 14.72 -13.29
C ALA A 121 11.60 15.08 -14.30
N ILE A 122 12.87 15.09 -13.88
CA ILE A 122 14.01 15.31 -14.80
C ILE A 122 14.06 14.19 -15.85
N ILE A 123 13.89 12.93 -15.45
CA ILE A 123 13.86 11.81 -16.40
C ILE A 123 12.70 11.97 -17.38
N MET A 124 11.49 12.35 -16.93
CA MET A 124 10.34 12.61 -17.83
C MET A 124 10.66 13.71 -18.85
N LEU A 125 11.34 14.80 -18.44
CA LEU A 125 11.78 15.84 -19.38
C LEU A 125 12.78 15.31 -20.39
N LEU A 126 13.75 14.47 -19.99
CA LEU A 126 14.69 13.83 -20.90
C LEU A 126 14.01 12.85 -21.88
N GLU A 127 12.88 12.27 -21.47
CA GLU A 127 12.04 11.42 -22.33
C GLU A 127 11.13 12.25 -23.26
N GLY A 128 11.17 13.59 -23.19
CA GLY A 128 10.29 14.49 -23.96
C GLY A 128 8.83 14.46 -23.49
N GLN A 129 8.60 14.07 -22.25
CA GLN A 129 7.27 13.97 -21.64
C GLN A 129 6.95 15.21 -20.77
N ALA A 130 5.66 15.46 -20.56
CA ALA A 130 5.22 16.42 -19.55
C ALA A 130 5.58 15.92 -18.13
N ILE A 131 5.89 16.86 -17.22
CA ILE A 131 6.28 16.54 -15.84
C ILE A 131 5.10 16.16 -14.93
N SER A 132 3.96 15.82 -15.50
CA SER A 132 2.78 15.30 -14.77
C SER A 132 2.60 13.83 -15.02
N THR A 133 2.33 13.07 -13.96
CA THR A 133 2.03 11.62 -14.07
C THR A 133 0.54 11.41 -14.34
N ALA A 134 0.19 10.30 -15.00
CA ALA A 134 -1.21 9.95 -15.28
C ALA A 134 -2.08 9.90 -14.00
N ASN A 135 -1.51 9.42 -12.88
CA ASN A 135 -2.19 9.44 -11.59
C ASN A 135 -2.43 10.86 -11.06
N GLN A 136 -1.45 11.76 -11.22
CA GLN A 136 -1.60 13.17 -10.83
C GLN A 136 -2.66 13.87 -11.70
N ASP A 137 -2.67 13.61 -12.99
CA ASP A 137 -3.65 14.18 -13.92
C ASP A 137 -5.07 13.70 -13.59
N ALA A 138 -5.23 12.42 -13.26
CA ALA A 138 -6.51 11.87 -12.80
C ALA A 138 -6.99 12.52 -11.49
N LEU A 139 -6.09 12.76 -10.53
CA LEU A 139 -6.42 13.49 -9.31
C LEU A 139 -6.79 14.94 -9.62
N ASN A 140 -6.03 15.66 -10.44
CA ASN A 140 -6.31 17.03 -10.83
C ASN A 140 -7.69 17.15 -11.49
N ALA A 141 -8.01 16.26 -12.43
CA ALA A 141 -9.33 16.23 -13.08
C ALA A 141 -10.47 15.97 -12.07
N LEU A 142 -10.24 15.10 -11.10
CA LEU A 142 -11.21 14.81 -10.06
C LEU A 142 -11.44 16.01 -9.12
N PHE A 143 -10.39 16.81 -8.86
CA PHE A 143 -10.44 17.95 -7.95
C PHE A 143 -11.40 19.06 -8.35
N GLN A 144 -11.59 19.23 -9.67
CA GLN A 144 -12.45 20.28 -10.20
C GLN A 144 -13.94 20.05 -9.89
N HIS A 145 -14.32 18.80 -9.61
CA HIS A 145 -15.72 18.39 -9.54
C HIS A 145 -16.14 17.78 -8.20
N VAL A 146 -15.20 17.63 -7.25
CA VAL A 146 -15.40 16.88 -6.01
C VAL A 146 -15.14 17.76 -4.80
N PRO A 147 -15.97 17.69 -3.74
CA PRO A 147 -15.69 18.38 -2.48
C PRO A 147 -14.30 18.05 -1.94
N LYS A 148 -13.51 19.07 -1.62
CA LYS A 148 -12.11 18.97 -1.17
C LYS A 148 -11.94 17.97 -0.01
N ILE A 149 -12.95 17.81 0.84
CA ILE A 149 -12.92 16.87 1.96
C ILE A 149 -12.80 15.41 1.50
N LEU A 150 -13.47 15.02 0.40
CA LEU A 150 -13.40 13.67 -0.13
C LEU A 150 -12.01 13.33 -0.62
N LEU A 151 -11.35 14.32 -1.19
CA LEU A 151 -10.00 14.15 -1.69
C LEU A 151 -8.99 14.09 -0.55
N VAL A 152 -9.13 14.95 0.47
CA VAL A 152 -8.28 14.86 1.67
C VAL A 152 -8.44 13.48 2.33
N VAL A 153 -9.66 13.03 2.57
CA VAL A 153 -9.88 11.71 3.20
C VAL A 153 -9.39 10.57 2.30
N GLY A 154 -9.65 10.64 0.99
CA GLY A 154 -9.24 9.59 0.05
C GLY A 154 -7.72 9.53 -0.15
N ALA A 155 -7.12 10.65 -0.56
CA ALA A 155 -5.71 10.66 -0.95
C ALA A 155 -4.73 10.77 0.23
N VAL A 156 -5.12 11.46 1.33
CA VAL A 156 -4.19 11.66 2.47
C VAL A 156 -4.36 10.60 3.55
N ILE A 157 -5.55 10.04 3.71
CA ILE A 157 -5.83 9.10 4.81
C ILE A 157 -6.03 7.68 4.30
N GLN A 158 -7.05 7.44 3.46
CA GLN A 158 -7.41 6.09 3.04
C GLN A 158 -6.31 5.44 2.20
N ALA A 159 -5.88 6.09 1.11
CA ALA A 159 -4.88 5.51 0.21
C ALA A 159 -3.60 5.11 0.95
N PRO A 160 -2.95 5.99 1.76
CA PRO A 160 -1.77 5.60 2.53
C PRO A 160 -1.99 4.41 3.46
N ILE A 161 -3.13 4.33 4.17
CA ILE A 161 -3.41 3.20 5.06
C ILE A 161 -3.47 1.90 4.27
N LEU A 162 -4.27 1.84 3.21
CA LEU A 162 -4.48 0.62 2.43
C LEU A 162 -3.22 0.18 1.71
N GLU A 163 -2.52 1.13 1.10
CA GLU A 163 -1.30 0.87 0.34
C GLU A 163 -0.16 0.39 1.23
N GLU A 164 0.05 1.00 2.40
CA GLU A 164 1.08 0.53 3.32
C GLU A 164 0.74 -0.85 3.89
N VAL A 165 -0.52 -1.11 4.23
CA VAL A 165 -0.98 -2.44 4.66
C VAL A 165 -0.71 -3.49 3.59
N VAL A 166 -0.88 -3.16 2.32
CA VAL A 166 -0.59 -4.08 1.20
C VAL A 166 0.92 -4.20 0.97
N PHE A 167 1.59 -3.10 0.64
CA PHE A 167 2.95 -3.12 0.09
C PHE A 167 4.04 -3.28 1.15
N ARG A 168 3.81 -2.91 2.43
CA ARG A 168 4.78 -3.04 3.55
C ARG A 168 4.30 -4.00 4.63
N GLY A 169 2.99 -4.30 4.63
CA GLY A 169 2.38 -5.29 5.53
C GLY A 169 2.26 -6.67 4.88
N LEU A 170 1.19 -6.89 4.12
CA LEU A 170 0.81 -8.23 3.61
C LEU A 170 1.89 -8.86 2.74
N ILE A 171 2.41 -8.12 1.75
CA ILE A 171 3.42 -8.67 0.83
C ILE A 171 4.68 -9.10 1.58
N PRO A 172 5.43 -8.23 2.29
CA PRO A 172 6.68 -8.62 2.90
C PRO A 172 6.51 -9.50 4.14
N GLN A 173 5.48 -9.30 4.95
CA GLN A 173 5.36 -9.98 6.23
C GLN A 173 4.56 -11.28 6.17
N LYS A 174 3.60 -11.42 5.24
CA LYS A 174 2.71 -12.59 5.16
C LYS A 174 2.97 -13.47 3.93
N ILE A 175 3.31 -12.88 2.78
CA ILE A 175 3.62 -13.65 1.56
C ILE A 175 5.09 -14.05 1.52
N PHE A 176 6.00 -13.11 1.82
CA PHE A 176 7.45 -13.34 1.83
C PHE A 176 8.02 -13.56 3.24
N THR A 177 7.34 -14.31 4.09
CA THR A 177 7.68 -14.53 5.52
C THR A 177 9.14 -14.91 5.77
N LYS A 178 9.74 -15.75 4.92
CA LYS A 178 11.13 -16.20 5.02
C LYS A 178 12.14 -15.22 4.40
N HIS A 179 11.69 -14.26 3.61
CA HIS A 179 12.50 -13.36 2.80
C HIS A 179 11.96 -11.92 2.84
N TYR A 180 11.80 -11.38 4.04
CA TYR A 180 11.17 -10.08 4.29
C TYR A 180 11.71 -8.94 3.40
N VAL A 181 13.04 -8.85 3.25
CA VAL A 181 13.67 -7.81 2.41
C VAL A 181 13.28 -7.97 0.94
N TRP A 182 13.25 -9.19 0.42
CA TRP A 182 12.76 -9.44 -0.94
C TRP A 182 11.28 -9.10 -1.09
N GLY A 183 10.49 -9.35 -0.06
CA GLY A 183 9.09 -8.91 0.00
C GLY A 183 8.95 -7.40 -0.08
N LEU A 184 9.83 -6.63 0.59
CA LEU A 184 9.87 -5.17 0.47
C LEU A 184 10.26 -4.73 -0.96
N VAL A 185 11.25 -5.37 -1.58
CA VAL A 185 11.65 -5.06 -2.97
C VAL A 185 10.49 -5.31 -3.94
N VAL A 186 9.81 -6.46 -3.81
CA VAL A 186 8.59 -6.76 -4.60
C VAL A 186 7.50 -5.72 -4.33
N GLY A 187 7.28 -5.35 -3.05
CA GLY A 187 6.34 -4.31 -2.67
C GLY A 187 6.64 -2.95 -3.30
N VAL A 188 7.91 -2.57 -3.40
CA VAL A 188 8.37 -1.32 -4.08
C VAL A 188 8.03 -1.34 -5.57
N ILE A 189 8.35 -2.43 -6.25
CA ILE A 189 8.09 -2.57 -7.69
C ILE A 189 6.58 -2.54 -7.96
N LEU A 190 5.81 -3.33 -7.20
CA LEU A 190 4.35 -3.39 -7.35
C LEU A 190 3.68 -2.06 -7.00
N PHE A 191 4.18 -1.33 -6.01
CA PHE A 191 3.72 0.02 -5.68
C PHE A 191 3.93 0.99 -6.86
N GLY A 192 5.11 0.96 -7.48
CA GLY A 192 5.40 1.75 -8.68
C GLY A 192 4.44 1.41 -9.83
N LEU A 193 4.21 0.12 -10.09
CA LEU A 193 3.31 -0.35 -11.16
C LEU A 193 1.84 -0.05 -10.86
N PHE A 194 1.41 -0.14 -9.61
CA PHE A 194 0.04 0.14 -9.18
C PHE A 194 -0.44 1.55 -9.53
N HIS A 195 0.48 2.51 -9.59
CA HIS A 195 0.19 3.90 -9.96
C HIS A 195 0.07 4.14 -11.47
N GLY A 196 0.12 3.10 -12.29
CA GLY A 196 -0.07 3.21 -13.75
C GLY A 196 0.99 4.09 -14.44
N PRO A 197 2.30 3.83 -14.25
CA PRO A 197 3.35 4.63 -14.87
C PRO A 197 3.29 4.50 -16.39
N THR A 198 3.37 5.62 -17.10
CA THR A 198 3.33 5.69 -18.57
C THR A 198 4.72 5.86 -19.20
N ASN A 199 5.75 6.11 -18.40
CA ASN A 199 7.13 6.31 -18.81
C ASN A 199 8.09 5.95 -17.65
N ILE A 200 9.41 5.94 -17.92
CA ILE A 200 10.42 5.56 -16.91
C ILE A 200 10.43 6.57 -15.76
N GLY A 201 10.34 7.86 -16.06
CA GLY A 201 10.34 8.90 -15.03
C GLY A 201 9.19 8.78 -14.06
N SER A 202 7.97 8.49 -14.53
CA SER A 202 6.80 8.26 -13.67
C SER A 202 6.96 6.98 -12.83
N PHE A 203 7.53 5.91 -13.38
CA PHE A 203 7.86 4.72 -12.60
C PHE A 203 8.89 5.02 -11.50
N VAL A 204 9.94 5.79 -11.80
CA VAL A 204 10.96 6.21 -10.83
C VAL A 204 10.34 7.03 -9.70
N ILE A 205 9.40 7.94 -9.99
CA ILE A 205 8.66 8.70 -8.97
C ILE A 205 8.00 7.74 -7.97
N TYR A 206 7.16 6.83 -8.44
CA TYR A 206 6.37 5.98 -7.53
C TYR A 206 7.20 4.85 -6.90
N ALA A 207 8.03 4.15 -7.67
CA ALA A 207 8.90 3.11 -7.13
C ALA A 207 9.92 3.69 -6.14
N GLY A 208 10.46 4.88 -6.42
CA GLY A 208 11.39 5.56 -5.53
C GLY A 208 10.73 6.03 -4.23
N MET A 209 9.52 6.62 -4.31
CA MET A 209 8.71 6.89 -3.09
C MET A 209 8.44 5.59 -2.34
N GLY A 210 8.08 4.54 -3.06
CA GLY A 210 7.91 3.20 -2.53
C GLY A 210 9.12 2.68 -1.78
N ALA A 211 10.34 2.92 -2.28
CA ALA A 211 11.59 2.53 -1.65
C ALA A 211 11.84 3.30 -0.34
N VAL A 212 11.57 4.61 -0.32
CA VAL A 212 11.68 5.41 0.91
C VAL A 212 10.72 4.90 1.99
N LEU A 213 9.46 4.65 1.65
CA LEU A 213 8.46 4.13 2.58
C LEU A 213 8.83 2.71 3.08
N ALA A 214 9.37 1.86 2.19
CA ALA A 214 9.88 0.55 2.58
C ALA A 214 11.08 0.65 3.55
N ALA A 215 11.97 1.62 3.33
CA ALA A 215 13.08 1.89 4.25
C ALA A 215 12.58 2.35 5.62
N VAL A 216 11.58 3.24 5.68
CA VAL A 216 10.94 3.67 6.93
C VAL A 216 10.33 2.47 7.66
N ALA A 217 9.54 1.63 6.97
CA ALA A 217 8.95 0.42 7.56
C ALA A 217 10.03 -0.56 8.08
N TYR A 218 11.13 -0.71 7.34
CA TYR A 218 12.24 -1.58 7.71
C TYR A 218 13.02 -1.09 8.95
N ILE A 219 13.33 0.22 8.99
CA ILE A 219 14.12 0.84 10.07
C ILE A 219 13.32 0.82 11.40
N PHE A 220 12.06 1.24 11.33
CA PHE A 220 11.23 1.33 12.53
C PHE A 220 10.60 0.00 12.95
N LYS A 221 10.50 -0.96 12.02
CA LYS A 221 9.74 -2.21 12.21
C LYS A 221 8.30 -1.95 12.66
N ARG A 222 7.74 -0.83 12.21
CA ARG A 222 6.42 -0.33 12.56
C ARG A 222 5.77 0.23 11.29
N LEU A 223 4.68 -0.41 10.89
CA LEU A 223 3.94 -0.02 9.70
C LEU A 223 3.30 1.37 9.85
N GLU A 224 2.95 1.73 11.09
CA GLU A 224 2.38 3.04 11.43
C GLU A 224 3.31 4.19 11.04
N MET A 225 4.63 4.02 11.17
CA MET A 225 5.59 5.05 10.76
C MET A 225 5.61 5.26 9.25
N SER A 226 5.52 4.18 8.47
CA SER A 226 5.42 4.26 7.01
C SER A 226 4.10 4.90 6.58
N ILE A 227 2.98 4.54 7.22
CA ILE A 227 1.67 5.17 7.00
C ILE A 227 1.75 6.68 7.24
N LEU A 228 2.33 7.12 8.37
CA LEU A 228 2.46 8.55 8.69
C LEU A 228 3.38 9.28 7.70
N ALA A 229 4.49 8.68 7.27
CA ALA A 229 5.39 9.26 6.28
C ALA A 229 4.66 9.44 4.93
N HIS A 230 3.86 8.45 4.54
CA HIS A 230 3.05 8.49 3.33
C HIS A 230 1.92 9.55 3.43
N MET A 231 1.19 9.58 4.55
CA MET A 231 0.18 10.60 4.82
C MET A 231 0.78 12.01 4.77
N LEU A 232 1.96 12.22 5.34
CA LEU A 232 2.66 13.50 5.30
C LEU A 232 2.99 13.90 3.86
N ARG A 233 3.53 12.97 3.06
CA ARG A 233 3.86 13.23 1.66
C ARG A 233 2.64 13.59 0.82
N ASN A 234 1.57 12.82 0.94
CA ASN A 234 0.32 13.08 0.23
C ASN A 234 -0.36 14.34 0.75
N GLY A 235 -0.31 14.59 2.06
CA GLY A 235 -0.84 15.81 2.68
C GLY A 235 -0.17 17.07 2.14
N VAL A 236 1.16 17.07 2.00
CA VAL A 236 1.91 18.19 1.39
C VAL A 236 1.49 18.38 -0.07
N ALA A 237 1.37 17.30 -0.85
CA ALA A 237 0.96 17.38 -2.25
C ALA A 237 -0.47 17.94 -2.38
N VAL A 238 -1.43 17.42 -1.61
CA VAL A 238 -2.82 17.88 -1.61
C VAL A 238 -2.94 19.32 -1.13
N LEU A 239 -2.17 19.73 -0.13
CA LEU A 239 -2.15 21.12 0.34
C LEU A 239 -1.68 22.08 -0.77
N ILE A 240 -0.59 21.73 -1.47
CA ILE A 240 -0.10 22.52 -2.61
C ILE A 240 -1.19 22.63 -3.67
N MET A 241 -1.83 21.51 -4.05
CA MET A 241 -2.93 21.51 -5.03
C MET A 241 -4.09 22.44 -4.61
N ILE A 242 -4.46 22.44 -3.31
CA ILE A 242 -5.55 23.30 -2.80
C ILE A 242 -5.17 24.78 -2.83
N LEU A 243 -3.89 25.10 -2.67
CA LEU A 243 -3.41 26.50 -2.64
C LEU A 243 -3.13 27.06 -4.04
N THR A 244 -2.85 26.21 -5.03
CA THR A 244 -2.49 26.62 -6.40
C THR A 244 -3.61 26.47 -7.43
N GLY A 245 -4.67 25.74 -7.13
CA GLY A 245 -5.84 25.51 -7.99
C GLY A 245 -7.07 26.14 -7.42
#